data_f95debda1fa8156961b3550e7bef738f
#
_entry.id   f95debda1fa8156961b3550e7bef738f
#
_cell.length_a   1.000
_cell.length_b   1.000
_cell.length_c   1.000
_cell.angle_alpha   90.00
_cell.angle_beta   90.00
_cell.angle_gamma   90.00
#
_symmetry.space_group_name_H-M   'P 1'
#
loop_
_entity.id
_entity.type
_entity.pdbx_description
1 polymer ?
#
loop_
_entity_poly.entity_id
_entity_poly.type
_entity_poly.pdbx_seq_one_letter_code
_entity_poly.pdbx_strand_id
1 'polypeptide(L)'
;MTLPGVTRSLLLAALGTACAGALAATARVDDTGTSLESITRMYWRQIAPSRKIDNTMEGMAQVQVRLNLAPWTGRAGRLFLVLPEQTMGPIRASWPAHGRFLPGELRAGQRALVYAGPINSPVMEELLTLKLEVDGTRLQAIERLNFHFEIDVD
;
A
#
# COMPACT_ATOMS: atom_id res chain seq x y z
N MET A 1 77.22 -13.25 -26.44
CA MET A 1 76.85 -12.83 -25.10
C MET A 1 75.51 -12.10 -25.19
N THR A 2 74.49 -12.75 -24.96
CA THR A 2 73.08 -12.27 -25.09
C THR A 2 72.36 -12.46 -23.77
N LEU A 3 71.90 -11.40 -23.14
CA LEU A 3 71.10 -11.39 -21.93
C LEU A 3 69.63 -11.49 -22.31
N PRO A 4 68.84 -12.29 -21.61
CA PRO A 4 67.39 -12.40 -21.86
C PRO A 4 66.59 -11.34 -21.09
N GLY A 5 65.64 -10.74 -21.81
CA GLY A 5 64.69 -9.77 -21.27
C GLY A 5 63.65 -10.42 -20.35
N VAL A 6 63.44 -9.76 -19.23
CA VAL A 6 62.42 -10.12 -18.24
C VAL A 6 61.13 -9.41 -18.61
N THR A 7 60.14 -10.13 -19.10
CA THR A 7 58.79 -9.65 -19.32
C THR A 7 58.03 -9.68 -17.99
N ARG A 8 57.72 -8.51 -17.44
CA ARG A 8 56.83 -8.33 -16.30
C ARG A 8 55.38 -8.37 -16.78
N SER A 9 54.69 -9.46 -16.52
CA SER A 9 53.23 -9.56 -16.69
C SER A 9 52.55 -8.81 -15.54
N LEU A 10 51.85 -7.69 -15.85
CA LEU A 10 50.92 -7.04 -14.94
C LEU A 10 49.63 -7.82 -14.95
N LEU A 11 49.32 -8.51 -13.85
CA LEU A 11 47.96 -9.03 -13.59
C LEU A 11 47.09 -7.88 -13.08
N LEU A 12 46.17 -7.41 -13.90
CA LEU A 12 45.08 -6.49 -13.50
C LEU A 12 43.97 -7.32 -12.86
N ALA A 13 43.89 -7.30 -11.53
CA ALA A 13 42.76 -7.89 -10.82
C ALA A 13 41.57 -6.89 -10.88
N ALA A 14 40.60 -7.18 -11.73
CA ALA A 14 39.30 -6.47 -11.75
C ALA A 14 38.47 -6.92 -10.55
N LEU A 15 38.40 -6.07 -9.50
CA LEU A 15 37.43 -6.21 -8.44
C LEU A 15 36.02 -5.85 -9.00
N GLY A 16 35.28 -6.84 -9.40
CA GLY A 16 33.85 -6.71 -9.69
C GLY A 16 33.08 -6.49 -8.39
N THR A 17 32.70 -5.26 -8.10
CA THR A 17 31.78 -4.94 -7.01
C THR A 17 30.37 -5.39 -7.44
N ALA A 18 29.95 -6.58 -7.02
CA ALA A 18 28.58 -7.02 -7.15
C ALA A 18 27.72 -6.19 -6.18
N CYS A 19 27.04 -5.15 -6.69
CA CYS A 19 25.92 -4.54 -6.00
C CYS A 19 24.80 -5.58 -5.88
N ALA A 20 24.76 -6.30 -4.75
CA ALA A 20 23.60 -7.04 -4.36
C ALA A 20 22.49 -6.01 -4.05
N GLY A 21 21.63 -5.72 -5.03
CA GLY A 21 20.42 -4.96 -4.78
C GLY A 21 19.60 -5.71 -3.74
N ALA A 22 19.46 -5.15 -2.55
CA ALA A 22 18.54 -5.67 -1.55
C ALA A 22 17.14 -5.61 -2.16
N LEU A 23 16.59 -6.74 -2.56
CA LEU A 23 15.19 -6.86 -2.94
C LEU A 23 14.39 -6.64 -1.64
N ALA A 24 13.72 -5.51 -1.53
CA ALA A 24 12.79 -5.28 -0.44
C ALA A 24 11.76 -6.43 -0.43
N ALA A 25 11.74 -7.20 0.63
CA ALA A 25 10.79 -8.30 0.77
C ALA A 25 9.43 -7.74 1.16
N THR A 26 8.45 -7.91 0.29
CA THR A 26 7.05 -7.59 0.60
C THR A 26 6.45 -8.70 1.45
N ALA A 27 5.85 -8.36 2.57
CA ALA A 27 5.14 -9.29 3.44
C ALA A 27 3.74 -8.77 3.76
N ARG A 28 2.78 -9.68 3.93
CA ARG A 28 1.45 -9.33 4.44
C ARG A 28 1.54 -9.06 5.93
N VAL A 29 0.93 -7.98 6.37
CA VAL A 29 0.83 -7.64 7.79
C VAL A 29 -0.40 -8.32 8.40
N ASP A 30 -0.27 -8.79 9.64
CA ASP A 30 -1.40 -9.25 10.41
C ASP A 30 -2.23 -8.05 10.88
N ASP A 31 -3.41 -7.92 10.31
CA ASP A 31 -4.40 -6.87 10.53
C ASP A 31 -5.68 -7.39 11.18
N THR A 32 -5.65 -8.58 11.77
CA THR A 32 -6.83 -9.24 12.38
C THR A 32 -7.47 -8.43 13.51
N GLY A 33 -6.73 -7.52 14.14
CA GLY A 33 -7.24 -6.59 15.14
C GLY A 33 -7.93 -5.35 14.58
N THR A 34 -7.98 -5.19 13.25
CA THR A 34 -8.63 -4.07 12.58
C THR A 34 -10.15 -4.23 12.61
N SER A 35 -10.87 -3.18 12.97
CA SER A 35 -12.33 -3.17 13.07
C SER A 35 -12.97 -2.02 12.30
N LEU A 36 -14.12 -2.28 11.72
CA LEU A 36 -14.96 -1.24 11.12
C LEU A 36 -15.77 -0.56 12.23
N GLU A 37 -15.47 0.72 12.51
CA GLU A 37 -16.17 1.50 13.52
C GLU A 37 -17.54 1.98 13.03
N SER A 38 -17.57 2.51 11.81
CA SER A 38 -18.79 3.00 11.19
C SER A 38 -18.71 2.97 9.67
N ILE A 39 -19.86 2.86 9.04
CA ILE A 39 -20.04 3.06 7.61
C ILE A 39 -21.22 3.96 7.36
N THR A 40 -21.00 5.01 6.56
CA THR A 40 -22.06 5.90 6.13
C THR A 40 -22.83 5.24 4.99
N ARG A 41 -24.14 5.40 4.97
CA ARG A 41 -24.96 4.94 3.86
C ARG A 41 -24.48 5.54 2.55
N MET A 42 -24.31 4.73 1.51
CA MET A 42 -23.93 5.19 0.18
C MET A 42 -25.03 6.09 -0.41
N TYR A 43 -24.63 7.17 -1.07
CA TYR A 43 -25.53 8.12 -1.73
C TYR A 43 -25.03 8.46 -3.12
N TRP A 44 -25.95 8.84 -4.02
CA TRP A 44 -25.58 9.29 -5.36
C TRP A 44 -24.90 10.65 -5.30
N ARG A 45 -23.74 10.79 -5.96
CA ARG A 45 -23.03 12.06 -6.06
C ARG A 45 -23.88 13.11 -6.77
N GLN A 46 -24.61 12.72 -7.81
CA GLN A 46 -25.45 13.57 -8.62
C GLN A 46 -26.91 13.24 -8.42
N ILE A 47 -27.66 14.17 -7.82
CA ILE A 47 -29.11 14.06 -7.58
C ILE A 47 -29.91 14.85 -8.62
N ALA A 48 -29.32 15.91 -9.21
CA ALA A 48 -29.96 16.76 -10.19
C ALA A 48 -29.68 16.31 -11.64
N PRO A 49 -30.66 16.46 -12.56
CA PRO A 49 -30.43 16.17 -13.98
C PRO A 49 -29.33 17.05 -14.54
N SER A 50 -28.38 16.46 -15.27
CA SER A 50 -27.36 17.18 -16.00
C SER A 50 -27.17 16.55 -17.39
N ARG A 51 -26.48 17.29 -18.30
CA ARG A 51 -26.17 16.78 -19.63
C ARG A 51 -25.23 15.57 -19.62
N LYS A 52 -24.46 15.38 -18.53
CA LYS A 52 -23.60 14.23 -18.31
C LYS A 52 -24.13 13.46 -17.12
N ILE A 53 -24.49 12.22 -17.34
CA ILE A 53 -24.96 11.31 -16.27
C ILE A 53 -23.72 10.89 -15.45
N ASP A 54 -23.74 11.17 -14.15
CA ASP A 54 -22.77 10.67 -13.18
C ASP A 54 -23.42 9.58 -12.32
N ASN A 55 -23.05 8.35 -12.57
CA ASN A 55 -23.56 7.18 -11.85
C ASN A 55 -22.71 6.84 -10.61
N THR A 56 -21.91 7.76 -10.13
CA THR A 56 -21.07 7.54 -8.97
C THR A 56 -21.88 7.62 -7.68
N MET A 57 -21.75 6.57 -6.86
CA MET A 57 -22.17 6.58 -5.46
C MET A 57 -20.95 6.81 -4.57
N GLU A 58 -21.16 7.57 -3.50
CA GLU A 58 -20.15 7.89 -2.51
C GLU A 58 -20.59 7.43 -1.12
N GLY A 59 -19.63 7.02 -0.30
CA GLY A 59 -19.83 6.72 1.10
C GLY A 59 -18.55 6.89 1.89
N MET A 60 -18.66 6.93 3.20
CA MET A 60 -17.51 7.02 4.11
C MET A 60 -17.51 5.84 5.06
N ALA A 61 -16.33 5.32 5.32
CA ALA A 61 -16.10 4.27 6.31
C ALA A 61 -15.00 4.73 7.27
N GLN A 62 -15.23 4.52 8.56
CA GLN A 62 -14.22 4.70 9.59
C GLN A 62 -13.75 3.35 10.06
N VAL A 63 -12.44 3.15 10.02
CA VAL A 63 -11.80 1.88 10.33
C VAL A 63 -10.75 2.12 11.41
N GLN A 64 -10.90 1.46 12.54
CA GLN A 64 -9.84 1.38 13.55
C GLN A 64 -8.84 0.33 13.10
N VAL A 65 -7.73 0.79 12.56
CA VAL A 65 -6.65 -0.06 12.06
C VAL A 65 -5.78 -0.49 13.22
N ARG A 66 -5.52 -1.79 13.32
CA ARG A 66 -4.57 -2.37 14.27
C ARG A 66 -3.68 -3.36 13.54
N LEU A 67 -2.40 -3.03 13.44
CA LEU A 67 -1.39 -3.81 12.73
C LEU A 67 -0.40 -4.44 13.72
N ASN A 68 -0.15 -5.73 13.58
CA ASN A 68 0.93 -6.42 14.29
C ASN A 68 2.23 -6.27 13.48
N LEU A 69 3.13 -5.45 13.99
CA LEU A 69 4.43 -5.15 13.38
C LEU A 69 5.60 -5.76 14.17
N ALA A 70 5.32 -6.65 15.12
CA ALA A 70 6.34 -7.28 15.97
C ALA A 70 7.51 -7.89 15.17
N PRO A 71 7.30 -8.58 14.03
CA PRO A 71 8.40 -9.16 13.27
C PRO A 71 9.39 -8.14 12.69
N TRP A 72 8.99 -6.88 12.58
CA TRP A 72 9.78 -5.81 11.96
C TRP A 72 10.17 -4.68 12.90
N THR A 73 9.91 -4.84 14.19
CA THR A 73 10.29 -3.84 15.22
C THR A 73 11.80 -3.58 15.20
N GLY A 74 12.19 -2.32 15.25
CA GLY A 74 13.59 -1.87 15.17
C GLY A 74 14.13 -1.70 13.73
N ARG A 75 13.31 -1.96 12.72
CA ARG A 75 13.66 -1.75 11.29
C ARG A 75 12.91 -0.54 10.73
N ALA A 76 13.39 -0.01 9.62
CA ALA A 76 12.62 0.90 8.80
C ALA A 76 11.75 0.11 7.81
N GLY A 77 10.54 0.61 7.54
CA GLY A 77 9.61 -0.05 6.65
C GLY A 77 8.64 0.91 6.00
N ARG A 78 7.99 0.43 4.95
CA ARG A 78 6.93 1.11 4.21
C ARG A 78 5.68 0.25 4.27
N LEU A 79 4.60 0.80 4.83
CA LEU A 79 3.29 0.14 4.89
C LEU A 79 2.42 0.58 3.73
N PHE A 80 1.74 -0.36 3.14
CA PHE A 80 0.83 -0.14 2.03
C PHE A 80 -0.56 -0.67 2.38
N LEU A 81 -1.58 0.11 2.05
CA LEU A 81 -2.96 -0.37 1.98
C LEU A 81 -3.19 -0.97 0.61
N VAL A 82 -3.74 -2.16 0.55
CA VAL A 82 -3.99 -2.91 -0.68
C VAL A 82 -5.47 -3.17 -0.83
N LEU A 83 -6.01 -2.90 -2.00
CA LEU A 83 -7.36 -3.32 -2.39
C LEU A 83 -7.22 -4.30 -3.56
N PRO A 84 -7.51 -5.59 -3.36
CA PRO A 84 -7.52 -6.57 -4.44
C PRO A 84 -8.49 -6.19 -5.55
N GLU A 85 -8.30 -6.77 -6.73
CA GLU A 85 -9.29 -6.63 -7.81
C GLU A 85 -10.67 -7.08 -7.35
N GLN A 86 -11.68 -6.31 -7.76
CA GLN A 86 -13.08 -6.55 -7.42
C GLN A 86 -13.86 -6.91 -8.67
N THR A 87 -14.77 -7.86 -8.56
CA THR A 87 -15.63 -8.29 -9.67
C THR A 87 -16.72 -7.28 -10.03
N MET A 88 -17.05 -6.38 -9.11
CA MET A 88 -18.15 -5.41 -9.24
C MET A 88 -17.81 -4.10 -9.95
N GLY A 89 -16.62 -4.00 -10.54
CA GLY A 89 -16.21 -2.82 -11.28
C GLY A 89 -15.25 -1.89 -10.51
N PRO A 90 -14.95 -0.72 -11.05
CA PRO A 90 -13.95 0.17 -10.48
C PRO A 90 -14.43 0.73 -9.14
N ILE A 91 -13.66 0.44 -8.10
CA ILE A 91 -13.80 1.04 -6.78
C ILE A 91 -12.61 1.95 -6.55
N ARG A 92 -12.87 3.14 -6.05
CA ARG A 92 -11.87 4.11 -5.64
C ARG A 92 -12.05 4.39 -4.16
N ALA A 93 -10.96 4.31 -3.42
CA ALA A 93 -10.89 4.70 -2.03
C ALA A 93 -9.89 5.84 -1.88
N SER A 94 -10.21 6.84 -1.09
CA SER A 94 -9.30 7.93 -0.76
C SER A 94 -9.40 8.26 0.73
N TRP A 95 -8.32 8.77 1.31
CA TRP A 95 -8.27 9.14 2.72
C TRP A 95 -7.34 10.33 2.95
N PRO A 96 -7.68 11.20 3.92
CA PRO A 96 -6.81 12.27 4.37
C PRO A 96 -5.68 11.74 5.26
N ALA A 97 -4.65 12.55 5.47
CA ALA A 97 -3.66 12.28 6.51
C ALA A 97 -4.34 12.22 7.88
N HIS A 98 -3.98 11.21 8.68
CA HIS A 98 -4.42 11.10 10.07
C HIS A 98 -3.39 10.35 10.90
N GLY A 99 -3.03 10.91 12.06
CA GLY A 99 -2.00 10.34 12.91
C GLY A 99 -0.68 10.13 12.15
N ARG A 100 -0.22 8.88 12.09
CA ARG A 100 0.99 8.49 11.35
C ARG A 100 0.72 8.15 9.88
N PHE A 101 -0.56 8.00 9.49
CA PHE A 101 -0.90 7.64 8.13
C PHE A 101 -0.83 8.82 7.18
N LEU A 102 -0.16 8.61 6.07
CA LEU A 102 -0.07 9.51 4.95
C LEU A 102 -1.40 9.52 4.17
N PRO A 103 -1.78 10.66 3.57
CA PRO A 103 -2.95 10.72 2.72
C PRO A 103 -2.73 9.90 1.45
N GLY A 104 -3.79 9.37 0.89
CA GLY A 104 -3.67 8.56 -0.31
C GLY A 104 -4.97 8.31 -1.04
N GLU A 105 -4.81 7.66 -2.17
CA GLU A 105 -5.86 7.16 -3.04
C GLU A 105 -5.50 5.78 -3.54
N LEU A 106 -6.50 4.93 -3.69
CA LEU A 106 -6.35 3.54 -4.05
C LEU A 106 -7.51 3.11 -4.97
N ARG A 107 -7.20 2.34 -5.99
CA ARG A 107 -8.19 1.68 -6.85
C ARG A 107 -8.10 0.17 -6.68
N ALA A 108 -9.17 -0.53 -7.03
CA ALA A 108 -9.16 -1.99 -7.07
C ALA A 108 -7.97 -2.51 -7.91
N GLY A 109 -7.28 -3.51 -7.40
CA GLY A 109 -6.06 -4.07 -7.99
C GLY A 109 -4.78 -3.30 -7.69
N GLN A 110 -4.81 -2.27 -6.85
CA GLN A 110 -3.65 -1.42 -6.53
C GLN A 110 -3.27 -1.49 -5.05
N ARG A 111 -2.06 -0.99 -4.76
CA ARG A 111 -1.60 -0.67 -3.40
C ARG A 111 -1.15 0.78 -3.31
N ALA A 112 -1.36 1.40 -2.15
CA ALA A 112 -0.96 2.77 -1.89
C ALA A 112 -0.21 2.88 -0.56
N LEU A 113 0.84 3.70 -0.55
CA LEU A 113 1.67 3.93 0.63
C LEU A 113 0.85 4.66 1.71
N VAL A 114 0.81 4.11 2.92
CA VAL A 114 0.15 4.72 4.07
C VAL A 114 1.11 5.13 5.19
N TYR A 115 2.31 4.55 5.23
CA TYR A 115 3.33 4.90 6.21
C TYR A 115 4.73 4.60 5.66
N ALA A 116 5.69 5.45 5.99
CA ALA A 116 7.11 5.20 5.74
C ALA A 116 7.94 5.73 6.91
N GLY A 117 8.75 4.87 7.50
CA GLY A 117 9.60 5.26 8.62
C GLY A 117 10.01 4.09 9.54
N PRO A 118 10.60 4.42 10.70
CA PRO A 118 11.04 3.42 11.66
C PRO A 118 9.86 2.76 12.37
N ILE A 119 9.91 1.44 12.53
CA ILE A 119 8.93 0.66 13.27
C ILE A 119 9.42 0.53 14.70
N ASN A 120 8.93 1.43 15.56
CA ASN A 120 9.38 1.54 16.96
C ASN A 120 8.50 0.76 17.95
N SER A 121 7.37 0.23 17.48
CA SER A 121 6.41 -0.50 18.32
C SER A 121 5.96 -1.78 17.64
N PRO A 122 5.74 -2.86 18.40
CA PRO A 122 5.21 -4.10 17.85
C PRO A 122 3.76 -3.99 17.37
N VAL A 123 3.05 -2.94 17.78
CA VAL A 123 1.66 -2.69 17.35
C VAL A 123 1.53 -1.26 16.89
N MET A 124 0.84 -1.05 15.77
CA MET A 124 0.45 0.26 15.27
C MET A 124 -1.08 0.35 15.22
N GLU A 125 -1.62 1.35 15.89
CA GLU A 125 -3.05 1.64 15.90
C GLU A 125 -3.28 3.04 15.33
N GLU A 126 -4.19 3.15 14.35
CA GLU A 126 -4.55 4.40 13.70
C GLU A 126 -6.01 4.36 13.24
N LEU A 127 -6.65 5.52 13.24
CA LEU A 127 -7.97 5.68 12.63
C LEU A 127 -7.82 6.01 11.14
N LEU A 128 -8.47 5.24 10.29
CA LEU A 128 -8.48 5.45 8.84
C LEU A 128 -9.90 5.81 8.39
N THR A 129 -10.07 7.01 7.85
CA THR A 129 -11.35 7.45 7.28
C THR A 129 -11.30 7.33 5.78
N LEU A 130 -11.98 6.32 5.23
CA LEU A 130 -12.02 6.05 3.80
C LEU A 130 -13.24 6.72 3.17
N LYS A 131 -13.03 7.55 2.16
CA LYS A 131 -14.07 7.93 1.20
C LYS A 131 -14.08 6.90 0.09
N LEU A 132 -15.23 6.26 -0.12
CA LEU A 132 -15.43 5.25 -1.14
C LEU A 132 -16.24 5.82 -2.29
N GLU A 133 -15.82 5.56 -3.51
CA GLU A 133 -16.53 5.94 -4.74
C GLU A 133 -16.69 4.67 -5.60
N VAL A 134 -17.92 4.40 -6.02
CA VAL A 134 -18.27 3.22 -6.81
C VAL A 134 -19.23 3.59 -7.94
N ASP A 135 -19.25 2.80 -9.01
CA ASP A 135 -20.28 2.91 -10.04
C ASP A 135 -21.56 2.27 -9.54
N GLY A 136 -22.56 3.08 -9.20
CA GLY A 136 -23.84 2.62 -8.65
C GLY A 136 -24.66 1.74 -9.60
N THR A 137 -24.39 1.78 -10.91
CA THR A 137 -25.06 0.92 -11.89
C THR A 137 -24.57 -0.53 -11.84
N ARG A 138 -23.40 -0.76 -11.23
CA ARG A 138 -22.76 -2.08 -11.11
C ARG A 138 -22.89 -2.71 -9.74
N LEU A 139 -23.44 -1.99 -8.76
CA LEU A 139 -23.69 -2.49 -7.41
C LEU A 139 -24.83 -3.51 -7.44
N GLN A 140 -24.50 -4.80 -7.55
CA GLN A 140 -25.50 -5.89 -7.52
C GLN A 140 -25.67 -6.51 -6.14
N ALA A 141 -24.71 -6.35 -5.24
CA ALA A 141 -24.75 -6.87 -3.87
C ALA A 141 -23.79 -6.09 -2.98
N ILE A 142 -23.95 -6.19 -1.66
CA ILE A 142 -22.99 -5.70 -0.68
C ILE A 142 -21.81 -6.67 -0.69
N GLU A 143 -20.79 -6.41 -1.50
CA GLU A 143 -19.54 -7.13 -1.39
C GLU A 143 -18.68 -6.54 -0.26
N ARG A 144 -18.02 -7.42 0.46
CA ARG A 144 -17.04 -7.00 1.46
C ARG A 144 -15.77 -6.56 0.73
N LEU A 145 -15.38 -5.32 0.94
CA LEU A 145 -14.10 -4.82 0.47
C LEU A 145 -12.99 -5.47 1.32
N ASN A 146 -12.21 -6.34 0.72
CA ASN A 146 -11.15 -7.08 1.41
C ASN A 146 -9.84 -6.28 1.39
N PHE A 147 -9.84 -5.08 1.98
CA PHE A 147 -8.59 -4.36 2.21
C PHE A 147 -7.67 -5.17 3.11
N HIS A 148 -6.38 -5.07 2.85
CA HIS A 148 -5.35 -5.61 3.72
C HIS A 148 -4.10 -4.73 3.69
N PHE A 149 -3.17 -5.00 4.59
CA PHE A 149 -1.92 -4.26 4.67
C PHE A 149 -0.73 -5.12 4.28
N GLU A 150 0.22 -4.50 3.58
CA GLU A 150 1.52 -5.08 3.24
C GLU A 150 2.64 -4.18 3.76
N ILE A 151 3.80 -4.78 3.99
CA ILE A 151 5.01 -4.08 4.40
C ILE A 151 6.16 -4.45 3.48
N ASP A 152 6.89 -3.44 3.05
CA ASP A 152 8.21 -3.56 2.45
C ASP A 152 9.24 -3.12 3.49
N VAL A 153 10.21 -3.98 3.79
CA VAL A 153 11.32 -3.68 4.71
C VAL A 153 12.64 -3.80 3.99
N ASP A 154 13.52 -2.87 4.29
CA ASP A 154 14.89 -2.83 3.77
C ASP A 154 15.80 -3.78 4.56
#